data_b299b2204de8c5c99e7114b5d587b407
#
_entry.id   b299b2204de8c5c99e7114b5d587b407
#
_cell.length_a   1.000
_cell.length_b   1.000
_cell.length_c   1.000
_cell.angle_alpha   90.00
_cell.angle_beta   90.00
_cell.angle_gamma   90.00
#
_symmetry.space_group_name_H-M   'P 1'
#
loop_
_entity.id
_entity.type
_entity.pdbx_description
1 polymer ?
#
loop_
_entity_poly.entity_id
_entity_poly.type
_entity_poly.pdbx_seq_one_letter_code
_entity_poly.pdbx_strand_id
1 'polypeptide(L)'
;MTPKRNLLIAFMFFIALQLFAATPIEGLLERIDKGASRKIMTETVRSDRDFFEITSKNGNPLIRGNNYVSIASGINWYLKYSVGVHLTWNSMHASLPATLPLVQGVERHTTDIKHRYYLNYCTLSYSMAFWDWKRWEQELDWMALHGINLCLDIVGTDVVWRNVLLKLGYTKDEANEFVAGPAFQAWWLMNNLEGWGGPNSDNWYQQRERLQKQIMKRMKELGINVCLPGYSGMVPHDAKERLGLDVADPGKWNDYKRPAFLQ
;
A
#
# COMPACT_ATOMS: atom_id res chain seq x y z
N MET A 1 19.30 36.68 26.73
CA MET A 1 18.12 36.22 25.96
C MET A 1 17.36 35.21 26.81
N THR A 2 16.10 35.44 27.12
CA THR A 2 15.32 34.59 28.05
C THR A 2 14.92 33.29 27.43
N PRO A 3 14.87 32.14 28.15
CA PRO A 3 14.51 30.82 27.60
C PRO A 3 13.16 30.78 26.94
N LYS A 4 12.19 31.61 27.35
CA LYS A 4 10.85 31.74 26.74
C LYS A 4 10.89 32.29 25.30
N ARG A 5 11.85 33.17 24.95
CA ARG A 5 12.00 33.76 23.63
C ARG A 5 12.57 32.74 22.63
N ASN A 6 13.49 31.89 23.10
CA ASN A 6 14.06 30.82 22.27
C ASN A 6 13.05 29.69 22.01
N LEU A 7 12.17 29.40 22.97
CA LEU A 7 11.09 28.41 22.80
C LEU A 7 10.03 28.89 21.80
N LEU A 8 9.69 30.18 21.80
CA LEU A 8 8.73 30.78 20.85
C LEU A 8 9.28 30.80 19.43
N ILE A 9 10.57 31.10 19.26
CA ILE A 9 11.25 31.07 17.96
C ILE A 9 11.35 29.63 17.42
N ALA A 10 11.68 28.66 18.28
CA ALA A 10 11.70 27.24 17.92
C ALA A 10 10.30 26.73 17.53
N PHE A 11 9.24 27.15 18.24
CA PHE A 11 7.87 26.79 17.92
C PHE A 11 7.37 27.42 16.61
N MET A 12 7.71 28.68 16.34
CA MET A 12 7.40 29.33 15.05
C MET A 12 8.19 28.70 13.90
N PHE A 13 9.44 28.29 14.10
CA PHE A 13 10.23 27.54 13.10
C PHE A 13 9.63 26.15 12.84
N PHE A 14 9.13 25.46 13.85
CA PHE A 14 8.48 24.16 13.73
C PHE A 14 7.14 24.26 12.99
N ILE A 15 6.33 25.30 13.24
CA ILE A 15 5.11 25.59 12.50
C ILE A 15 5.42 25.98 11.05
N ALA A 16 6.46 26.79 10.82
CA ALA A 16 6.89 27.16 9.46
C ALA A 16 7.40 25.95 8.65
N LEU A 17 8.11 25.00 9.30
CA LEU A 17 8.53 23.76 8.64
C LEU A 17 7.35 22.83 8.30
N GLN A 18 6.29 22.82 9.10
CA GLN A 18 5.06 22.06 8.78
C GLN A 18 4.27 22.67 7.60
N LEU A 19 4.37 24.00 7.41
CA LEU A 19 3.71 24.69 6.28
C LEU A 19 4.40 24.47 4.92
N PHE A 20 5.59 23.84 4.90
CA PHE A 20 6.34 23.54 3.67
C PHE A 20 6.47 22.04 3.36
N ALA A 21 5.86 21.16 4.15
CA ALA A 21 5.85 19.74 3.82
C ALA A 21 4.89 19.52 2.64
N ALA A 22 5.42 19.01 1.52
CA ALA A 22 4.61 18.66 0.37
C ALA A 22 3.51 17.66 0.77
N THR A 23 2.29 17.89 0.28
CA THR A 23 1.20 16.93 0.48
C THR A 23 1.48 15.60 -0.22
N PRO A 24 0.86 14.49 0.21
CA PRO A 24 0.98 13.21 -0.50
C PRO A 24 0.64 13.28 -1.98
N ILE A 25 -0.30 14.14 -2.36
CA ILE A 25 -0.70 14.37 -3.76
C ILE A 25 0.34 15.18 -4.53
N GLU A 26 0.93 16.20 -3.93
CA GLU A 26 2.04 16.93 -4.58
C GLU A 26 3.22 16.00 -4.83
N GLY A 27 3.56 15.13 -3.87
CA GLY A 27 4.59 14.11 -4.07
C GLY A 27 4.25 13.11 -5.17
N LEU A 28 2.99 12.69 -5.32
CA LEU A 28 2.52 11.85 -6.41
C LEU A 28 2.67 12.57 -7.76
N LEU A 29 2.26 13.83 -7.86
CA LEU A 29 2.40 14.64 -9.07
C LEU A 29 3.86 14.79 -9.50
N GLU A 30 4.79 15.04 -8.55
CA GLU A 30 6.22 15.14 -8.82
C GLU A 30 6.84 13.82 -9.33
N ARG A 31 6.25 12.66 -8.96
CA ARG A 31 6.67 11.35 -9.50
C ARG A 31 6.11 11.08 -10.89
N ILE A 32 4.99 11.68 -11.26
CA ILE A 32 4.47 11.61 -12.64
C ILE A 32 5.36 12.43 -13.57
N ASP A 33 5.55 13.70 -13.25
CA ASP A 33 6.42 14.63 -13.99
C ASP A 33 7.00 15.68 -13.04
N LYS A 34 8.30 15.90 -13.12
CA LYS A 34 8.98 16.88 -12.27
C LYS A 34 8.41 18.30 -12.49
N GLY A 35 7.90 18.89 -11.42
CA GLY A 35 7.25 20.20 -11.44
C GLY A 35 5.76 20.18 -11.75
N ALA A 36 5.13 18.99 -11.86
CA ALA A 36 3.69 18.86 -12.08
C ALA A 36 2.86 19.45 -10.93
N SER A 37 3.34 19.36 -9.69
CA SER A 37 2.67 19.95 -8.51
C SER A 37 2.49 21.48 -8.61
N ARG A 38 3.30 22.16 -9.41
CA ARG A 38 3.18 23.61 -9.67
C ARG A 38 2.22 23.94 -10.81
N LYS A 39 1.89 22.94 -11.65
CA LYS A 39 1.02 23.10 -12.82
C LYS A 39 -0.42 22.68 -12.53
N ILE A 40 -0.65 21.79 -11.57
CA ILE A 40 -1.95 21.23 -11.20
C ILE A 40 -2.25 21.61 -9.76
N MET A 41 -3.29 22.40 -9.55
CA MET A 41 -3.78 22.76 -8.22
C MET A 41 -4.67 21.65 -7.66
N THR A 42 -4.60 21.41 -6.36
CA THR A 42 -5.47 20.43 -5.68
C THR A 42 -6.10 21.03 -4.42
N GLU A 43 -7.33 20.62 -4.12
CA GLU A 43 -8.07 21.12 -2.96
C GLU A 43 -8.93 20.01 -2.36
N THR A 44 -8.89 19.83 -1.03
CA THR A 44 -9.77 18.91 -0.33
C THR A 44 -11.05 19.63 0.07
N VAL A 45 -12.22 19.07 -0.29
CA VAL A 45 -13.54 19.62 -0.01
C VAL A 45 -14.37 18.56 0.72
N ARG A 46 -14.94 18.91 1.86
CA ARG A 46 -15.73 17.96 2.68
C ARG A 46 -16.98 17.47 1.92
N SER A 47 -17.19 16.17 1.91
CA SER A 47 -18.38 15.50 1.35
C SER A 47 -18.56 14.14 2.01
N ASP A 48 -19.82 13.70 2.12
CA ASP A 48 -20.18 12.37 2.62
C ASP A 48 -20.08 11.27 1.55
N ARG A 49 -19.92 11.68 0.28
CA ARG A 49 -19.75 10.78 -0.87
C ARG A 49 -18.41 11.03 -1.53
N ASP A 50 -17.77 9.98 -2.00
CA ASP A 50 -16.54 10.11 -2.79
C ASP A 50 -16.85 10.81 -4.13
N PHE A 51 -16.11 11.87 -4.38
CA PHE A 51 -16.20 12.64 -5.61
C PHE A 51 -14.87 13.28 -5.98
N PHE A 52 -14.73 13.59 -7.25
CA PHE A 52 -13.77 14.59 -7.71
C PHE A 52 -14.44 15.62 -8.63
N GLU A 53 -13.91 16.81 -8.65
CA GLU A 53 -14.25 17.88 -9.58
C GLU A 53 -13.00 18.36 -10.28
N ILE A 54 -13.15 18.66 -11.57
CA ILE A 54 -12.11 19.22 -12.40
C ILE A 54 -12.62 20.57 -12.93
N THR A 55 -11.85 21.62 -12.69
CA THR A 55 -12.14 22.99 -13.14
C THR A 55 -10.82 23.71 -13.39
N SER A 56 -10.87 25.02 -13.61
CA SER A 56 -9.68 25.88 -13.76
C SER A 56 -9.74 27.06 -12.83
N LYS A 57 -8.62 27.44 -12.25
CA LYS A 57 -8.47 28.60 -11.37
C LYS A 57 -7.12 29.26 -11.59
N ASN A 58 -7.12 30.59 -11.77
CA ASN A 58 -5.89 31.39 -11.94
C ASN A 58 -4.97 30.86 -13.05
N GLY A 59 -5.55 30.41 -14.18
CA GLY A 59 -4.78 29.94 -15.33
C GLY A 59 -4.22 28.50 -15.19
N ASN A 60 -4.62 27.76 -14.17
CA ASN A 60 -4.20 26.37 -13.94
C ASN A 60 -5.42 25.45 -13.75
N PRO A 61 -5.33 24.17 -14.11
CA PRO A 61 -6.31 23.17 -13.73
C PRO A 61 -6.36 23.03 -12.20
N LEU A 62 -7.57 22.91 -11.66
CA LEU A 62 -7.84 22.67 -10.25
C LEU A 62 -8.64 21.38 -10.10
N ILE A 63 -8.09 20.41 -9.39
CA ILE A 63 -8.74 19.16 -9.05
C ILE A 63 -9.14 19.17 -7.57
N ARG A 64 -10.43 18.97 -7.30
CA ARG A 64 -11.02 18.90 -5.97
C ARG A 64 -11.51 17.49 -5.67
N GLY A 65 -11.47 17.09 -4.42
CA GLY A 65 -12.05 15.83 -3.96
C GLY A 65 -12.23 15.81 -2.45
N ASN A 66 -12.96 14.82 -1.92
CA ASN A 66 -13.17 14.73 -0.48
C ASN A 66 -12.04 14.00 0.25
N ASN A 67 -11.17 13.31 -0.48
CA ASN A 67 -9.98 12.62 0.04
C ASN A 67 -8.90 12.52 -1.06
N TYR A 68 -7.71 12.06 -0.69
CA TYR A 68 -6.59 12.02 -1.64
C TYR A 68 -6.77 10.98 -2.75
N VAL A 69 -7.46 9.85 -2.49
CA VAL A 69 -7.79 8.88 -3.56
C VAL A 69 -8.71 9.51 -4.59
N SER A 70 -9.72 10.26 -4.14
CA SER A 70 -10.63 11.00 -5.04
C SER A 70 -9.88 12.05 -5.87
N ILE A 71 -9.01 12.84 -5.24
CA ILE A 71 -8.17 13.83 -5.94
C ILE A 71 -7.25 13.15 -6.95
N ALA A 72 -6.58 12.06 -6.57
CA ALA A 72 -5.71 11.28 -7.47
C ALA A 72 -6.49 10.75 -8.68
N SER A 73 -7.71 10.22 -8.46
CA SER A 73 -8.60 9.79 -9.55
C SER A 73 -8.96 10.94 -10.50
N GLY A 74 -9.23 12.12 -9.95
CA GLY A 74 -9.48 13.32 -10.75
C GLY A 74 -8.25 13.76 -11.54
N ILE A 75 -7.05 13.66 -10.97
CA ILE A 75 -5.79 13.91 -11.68
C ILE A 75 -5.63 12.94 -12.86
N ASN A 76 -5.82 11.63 -12.63
CA ASN A 76 -5.73 10.63 -13.70
C ASN A 76 -6.77 10.89 -14.80
N TRP A 77 -8.00 11.22 -14.41
CA TRP A 77 -9.07 11.59 -15.35
C TRP A 77 -8.68 12.80 -16.20
N TYR A 78 -8.25 13.88 -15.57
CA TYR A 78 -7.81 15.09 -16.25
C TYR A 78 -6.63 14.83 -17.21
N LEU A 79 -5.61 14.11 -16.75
CA LEU A 79 -4.46 13.77 -17.59
C LEU A 79 -4.88 12.94 -18.81
N LYS A 80 -5.79 11.98 -18.64
CA LYS A 80 -6.25 11.12 -19.71
C LYS A 80 -7.13 11.84 -20.73
N TYR A 81 -8.12 12.59 -20.28
CA TYR A 81 -9.17 13.12 -21.16
C TYR A 81 -8.92 14.56 -21.61
N SER A 82 -8.21 15.37 -20.83
CA SER A 82 -7.91 16.75 -21.19
C SER A 82 -6.50 16.94 -21.74
N VAL A 83 -5.51 16.21 -21.18
CA VAL A 83 -4.10 16.33 -21.60
C VAL A 83 -3.70 15.30 -22.65
N GLY A 84 -4.41 14.17 -22.74
CA GLY A 84 -4.09 13.05 -23.64
C GLY A 84 -2.96 12.16 -23.11
N VAL A 85 -2.69 12.18 -21.79
CA VAL A 85 -1.68 11.36 -21.11
C VAL A 85 -2.35 10.20 -20.40
N HIS A 86 -1.98 9.00 -20.75
CA HIS A 86 -2.49 7.78 -20.13
C HIS A 86 -1.43 7.16 -19.22
N LEU A 87 -1.68 7.21 -17.90
CA LEU A 87 -0.85 6.52 -16.90
C LEU A 87 -1.32 5.07 -16.79
N THR A 88 -0.41 4.13 -17.06
CA THR A 88 -0.70 2.69 -17.03
C THR A 88 0.11 2.01 -15.94
N TRP A 89 -0.25 0.77 -15.61
CA TRP A 89 0.48 -0.03 -14.64
C TRP A 89 1.98 -0.17 -14.96
N ASN A 90 2.34 -0.19 -16.24
CA ASN A 90 3.72 -0.30 -16.70
C ASN A 90 4.41 1.05 -16.95
N SER A 91 3.66 2.16 -16.97
CA SER A 91 4.18 3.49 -17.28
C SER A 91 3.46 4.56 -16.44
N MET A 92 4.10 4.95 -15.35
CA MET A 92 3.61 5.94 -14.39
C MET A 92 4.29 7.31 -14.55
N HIS A 93 5.21 7.45 -15.50
CA HIS A 93 5.89 8.70 -15.80
C HIS A 93 5.38 9.25 -17.12
N ALA A 94 5.24 10.56 -17.18
CA ALA A 94 4.83 11.29 -18.37
C ALA A 94 5.58 12.63 -18.46
N SER A 95 5.79 13.11 -19.67
CA SER A 95 6.24 14.50 -19.88
C SER A 95 5.01 15.35 -20.16
N LEU A 96 4.65 16.19 -19.21
CA LEU A 96 3.48 17.08 -19.34
C LEU A 96 3.82 18.34 -20.15
N PRO A 97 2.90 18.86 -20.97
CA PRO A 97 3.07 20.12 -21.66
C PRO A 97 3.48 21.26 -20.73
N ALA A 98 4.19 22.25 -21.25
CA ALA A 98 4.55 23.44 -20.50
C ALA A 98 3.31 24.18 -19.98
N THR A 99 2.27 24.27 -20.82
CA THR A 99 0.95 24.83 -20.49
C THR A 99 -0.08 23.70 -20.56
N LEU A 100 -0.82 23.50 -19.48
CA LEU A 100 -1.87 22.49 -19.41
C LEU A 100 -3.21 23.03 -19.91
N PRO A 101 -4.04 22.21 -20.58
CA PRO A 101 -5.38 22.63 -21.04
C PRO A 101 -6.26 23.09 -19.88
N LEU A 102 -6.98 24.18 -20.07
CA LEU A 102 -7.97 24.68 -19.13
C LEU A 102 -9.32 24.02 -19.37
N VAL A 103 -9.99 23.63 -18.27
CA VAL A 103 -11.33 23.05 -18.29
C VAL A 103 -12.36 24.18 -18.19
N GLN A 104 -13.33 24.18 -19.08
CA GLN A 104 -14.44 25.14 -19.06
C GLN A 104 -15.54 24.62 -18.13
N GLY A 105 -15.93 25.47 -17.17
CA GLY A 105 -16.93 25.09 -16.17
C GLY A 105 -16.40 24.12 -15.11
N VAL A 106 -17.26 23.23 -14.65
CA VAL A 106 -16.97 22.22 -13.63
C VAL A 106 -17.40 20.85 -14.14
N GLU A 107 -16.44 19.94 -14.26
CA GLU A 107 -16.70 18.52 -14.51
C GLU A 107 -16.66 17.77 -13.17
N ARG A 108 -17.77 17.13 -12.78
CA ARG A 108 -17.90 16.43 -11.49
C ARG A 108 -18.27 14.97 -11.68
N HIS A 109 -17.55 14.12 -10.98
CA HIS A 109 -17.79 12.67 -10.92
C HIS A 109 -17.97 12.22 -9.47
N THR A 110 -18.93 11.36 -9.22
CA THR A 110 -19.25 10.81 -7.89
C THR A 110 -19.37 9.29 -7.95
N THR A 111 -19.14 8.63 -6.82
CA THR A 111 -19.37 7.19 -6.68
C THR A 111 -20.01 6.88 -5.34
N ASP A 112 -20.91 5.88 -5.34
CA ASP A 112 -21.50 5.29 -4.14
C ASP A 112 -20.80 4.00 -3.71
N ILE A 113 -19.82 3.54 -4.49
CA ILE A 113 -19.03 2.34 -4.17
C ILE A 113 -18.07 2.68 -3.05
N LYS A 114 -18.40 2.24 -1.83
CA LYS A 114 -17.62 2.53 -0.62
C LYS A 114 -16.26 1.85 -0.62
N HIS A 115 -16.18 0.61 -1.10
CA HIS A 115 -14.96 -0.20 -1.10
C HIS A 115 -14.54 -0.57 -2.51
N ARG A 116 -13.48 0.03 -2.97
CA ARG A 116 -12.83 -0.26 -4.25
C ARG A 116 -11.55 -1.02 -3.93
N TYR A 117 -11.70 -2.34 -3.85
CA TYR A 117 -10.70 -3.26 -3.34
C TYR A 117 -9.73 -3.71 -4.42
N TYR A 118 -8.48 -3.83 -4.05
CA TYR A 118 -7.42 -4.33 -4.92
C TYR A 118 -6.51 -5.30 -4.18
N LEU A 119 -5.98 -6.24 -4.95
CA LEU A 119 -5.05 -7.28 -4.64
C LEU A 119 -5.69 -8.54 -4.08
N ASN A 120 -5.23 -9.68 -4.60
CA ASN A 120 -5.47 -11.00 -4.04
C ASN A 120 -4.15 -11.64 -3.60
N TYR A 121 -4.22 -12.77 -2.90
CA TYR A 121 -3.03 -13.49 -2.42
C TYR A 121 -2.08 -13.87 -3.54
N CYS A 122 -2.59 -14.43 -4.63
CA CYS A 122 -1.76 -14.98 -5.72
C CYS A 122 -0.89 -13.90 -6.38
N THR A 123 -1.43 -12.70 -6.55
CA THR A 123 -0.73 -11.58 -7.18
C THR A 123 0.61 -11.28 -6.51
N LEU A 124 0.68 -11.36 -5.17
CA LEU A 124 1.93 -11.18 -4.44
C LEU A 124 3.02 -12.13 -4.94
N SER A 125 2.74 -13.43 -4.97
CA SER A 125 3.75 -14.44 -5.32
C SER A 125 4.07 -14.48 -6.80
N TYR A 126 3.11 -14.17 -7.69
CA TYR A 126 3.35 -14.13 -9.13
C TYR A 126 4.13 -12.89 -9.59
N SER A 127 3.84 -11.72 -9.03
CA SER A 127 4.37 -10.45 -9.56
C SER A 127 5.19 -9.65 -8.55
N MET A 128 4.88 -9.73 -7.24
CA MET A 128 5.32 -8.75 -6.25
C MET A 128 6.29 -9.30 -5.20
N ALA A 129 6.61 -10.61 -5.24
CA ALA A 129 7.39 -11.30 -4.21
C ALA A 129 8.71 -10.62 -3.87
N PHE A 130 9.38 -10.04 -4.88
CA PHE A 130 10.70 -9.43 -4.75
C PHE A 130 10.69 -7.91 -4.96
N TRP A 131 9.52 -7.27 -4.99
CA TRP A 131 9.47 -5.82 -5.14
C TRP A 131 10.12 -5.11 -3.96
N ASP A 132 10.89 -4.09 -4.29
CA ASP A 132 11.45 -3.12 -3.36
C ASP A 132 10.48 -1.95 -3.10
N TRP A 133 10.90 -1.02 -2.24
CA TRP A 133 10.09 0.17 -1.94
C TRP A 133 9.76 1.00 -3.18
N LYS A 134 10.72 1.19 -4.09
CA LYS A 134 10.52 2.00 -5.29
C LYS A 134 9.38 1.47 -6.16
N ARG A 135 9.33 0.13 -6.34
CA ARG A 135 8.25 -0.49 -7.13
C ARG A 135 6.92 -0.46 -6.37
N TRP A 136 6.93 -0.66 -5.05
CA TRP A 136 5.73 -0.55 -4.23
C TRP A 136 5.18 0.87 -4.19
N GLU A 137 6.02 1.92 -4.08
CA GLU A 137 5.58 3.31 -4.13
C GLU A 137 4.85 3.62 -5.43
N GLN A 138 5.37 3.14 -6.56
CA GLN A 138 4.72 3.26 -7.86
C GLN A 138 3.36 2.55 -7.90
N GLU A 139 3.24 1.36 -7.30
CA GLU A 139 1.99 0.61 -7.22
C GLU A 139 0.94 1.34 -6.39
N LEU A 140 1.33 1.89 -5.24
CA LEU A 140 0.42 2.65 -4.37
C LEU A 140 -0.07 3.95 -5.04
N ASP A 141 0.79 4.63 -5.78
CA ASP A 141 0.40 5.79 -6.58
C ASP A 141 -0.58 5.39 -7.70
N TRP A 142 -0.31 4.27 -8.37
CA TRP A 142 -1.21 3.73 -9.39
C TRP A 142 -2.58 3.38 -8.79
N MET A 143 -2.62 2.73 -7.63
CA MET A 143 -3.87 2.44 -6.92
C MET A 143 -4.68 3.72 -6.65
N ALA A 144 -4.04 4.74 -6.08
CA ALA A 144 -4.71 6.01 -5.78
C ALA A 144 -5.26 6.68 -7.05
N LEU A 145 -4.48 6.73 -8.15
CA LEU A 145 -4.86 7.27 -9.43
C LEU A 145 -6.04 6.52 -10.08
N HIS A 146 -6.21 5.25 -9.76
CA HIS A 146 -7.31 4.40 -10.26
C HIS A 146 -8.46 4.23 -9.27
N GLY A 147 -8.48 5.04 -8.20
CA GLY A 147 -9.59 5.10 -7.26
C GLY A 147 -9.66 3.96 -6.26
N ILE A 148 -8.61 3.15 -6.13
CA ILE A 148 -8.54 2.08 -5.13
C ILE A 148 -8.38 2.71 -3.74
N ASN A 149 -9.30 2.39 -2.83
CA ASN A 149 -9.32 2.92 -1.47
C ASN A 149 -9.24 1.84 -0.39
N LEU A 150 -9.11 0.57 -0.79
CA LEU A 150 -8.94 -0.57 0.11
C LEU A 150 -8.00 -1.58 -0.55
N CYS A 151 -6.93 -1.98 0.13
CA CYS A 151 -5.94 -2.90 -0.41
C CYS A 151 -5.59 -4.00 0.58
N LEU A 152 -5.47 -5.25 0.08
CA LEU A 152 -4.89 -6.34 0.85
C LEU A 152 -3.38 -6.10 1.03
N ASP A 153 -2.92 -6.03 2.27
CA ASP A 153 -1.50 -5.99 2.61
C ASP A 153 -1.09 -7.33 3.24
N ILE A 154 -0.30 -8.09 2.50
CA ILE A 154 0.26 -9.38 2.95
C ILE A 154 1.78 -9.38 3.01
N VAL A 155 2.41 -8.24 2.68
CA VAL A 155 3.86 -8.06 2.85
C VAL A 155 4.22 -8.11 4.33
N GLY A 156 5.20 -8.94 4.70
CA GLY A 156 5.62 -9.07 6.09
C GLY A 156 4.75 -10.01 6.95
N THR A 157 3.73 -10.66 6.40
CA THR A 157 2.97 -11.71 7.10
C THR A 157 3.86 -12.88 7.51
N ASP A 158 4.85 -13.23 6.70
CA ASP A 158 5.91 -14.20 7.02
C ASP A 158 6.70 -13.81 8.28
N VAL A 159 6.99 -12.51 8.47
CA VAL A 159 7.63 -11.98 9.68
C VAL A 159 6.75 -12.19 10.90
N VAL A 160 5.46 -11.90 10.78
CA VAL A 160 4.49 -12.07 11.88
C VAL A 160 4.42 -13.54 12.29
N TRP A 161 4.26 -14.45 11.33
CA TRP A 161 4.21 -15.88 11.58
C TRP A 161 5.50 -16.40 12.23
N ARG A 162 6.67 -16.05 11.69
CA ARG A 162 7.94 -16.41 12.31
C ARG A 162 8.02 -15.92 13.75
N ASN A 163 7.66 -14.67 14.01
CA ASN A 163 7.71 -14.11 15.35
C ASN A 163 6.73 -14.80 16.31
N VAL A 164 5.55 -15.22 15.83
CA VAL A 164 4.59 -16.00 16.63
C VAL A 164 5.17 -17.38 16.97
N LEU A 165 5.72 -18.09 15.99
CA LEU A 165 6.32 -19.41 16.20
C LEU A 165 7.47 -19.36 17.21
N LEU A 166 8.37 -18.36 17.09
CA LEU A 166 9.46 -18.15 18.06
C LEU A 166 8.93 -17.91 19.48
N LYS A 167 7.85 -17.14 19.63
CA LYS A 167 7.19 -16.90 20.94
C LYS A 167 6.54 -18.16 21.51
N LEU A 168 6.12 -19.09 20.66
CA LEU A 168 5.56 -20.38 21.03
C LEU A 168 6.64 -21.45 21.30
N GLY A 169 7.93 -21.07 21.26
CA GLY A 169 9.04 -21.94 21.59
C GLY A 169 9.62 -22.75 20.42
N TYR A 170 9.21 -22.44 19.19
CA TYR A 170 9.88 -22.99 18.01
C TYR A 170 11.25 -22.33 17.80
N THR A 171 12.21 -23.07 17.30
CA THR A 171 13.49 -22.54 16.86
C THR A 171 13.35 -21.77 15.54
N LYS A 172 14.40 -21.02 15.16
CA LYS A 172 14.43 -20.33 13.86
C LYS A 172 14.34 -21.30 12.69
N ASP A 173 14.99 -22.45 12.79
CA ASP A 173 15.01 -23.45 11.73
C ASP A 173 13.62 -24.08 11.56
N GLU A 174 12.98 -24.51 12.67
CA GLU A 174 11.61 -25.01 12.64
C GLU A 174 10.60 -23.98 12.08
N ALA A 175 10.73 -22.70 12.44
CA ALA A 175 9.90 -21.66 11.89
C ALA A 175 10.14 -21.48 10.37
N ASN A 176 11.39 -21.59 9.92
CA ASN A 176 11.73 -21.51 8.50
C ASN A 176 11.33 -22.75 7.69
N GLU A 177 11.21 -23.92 8.34
CA GLU A 177 10.65 -25.12 7.72
C GLU A 177 9.14 -25.01 7.52
N PHE A 178 8.45 -24.23 8.33
CA PHE A 178 7.01 -24.01 8.24
C PHE A 178 6.65 -22.87 7.26
N VAL A 179 7.36 -21.74 7.31
CA VAL A 179 7.11 -20.56 6.50
C VAL A 179 7.65 -20.75 5.09
N ALA A 180 6.79 -20.57 4.08
CA ALA A 180 7.22 -20.69 2.70
C ALA A 180 8.09 -19.51 2.24
N GLY A 181 8.90 -19.76 1.23
CA GLY A 181 9.70 -18.74 0.56
C GLY A 181 8.85 -17.72 -0.22
N PRO A 182 9.48 -16.61 -0.66
CA PRO A 182 8.76 -15.43 -1.17
C PRO A 182 7.83 -15.72 -2.34
N ALA A 183 8.27 -16.54 -3.29
CA ALA A 183 7.48 -16.87 -4.48
C ALA A 183 6.33 -17.85 -4.17
N PHE A 184 6.27 -18.44 -2.97
CA PHE A 184 5.27 -19.43 -2.57
C PHE A 184 4.42 -18.97 -1.37
N GLN A 185 4.68 -17.79 -0.86
CA GLN A 185 4.00 -17.23 0.32
C GLN A 185 2.48 -17.18 0.17
N ALA A 186 1.96 -16.85 -1.02
CA ALA A 186 0.52 -16.80 -1.27
C ALA A 186 -0.15 -18.16 -1.06
N TRP A 187 0.43 -19.23 -1.59
CA TRP A 187 -0.12 -20.58 -1.42
C TRP A 187 -0.01 -21.09 0.00
N TRP A 188 1.07 -20.74 0.69
CA TRP A 188 1.21 -21.01 2.11
C TRP A 188 0.13 -20.30 2.92
N LEU A 189 -0.11 -19.01 2.70
CA LEU A 189 -1.16 -18.24 3.37
C LEU A 189 -2.58 -18.74 3.05
N MET A 190 -2.76 -19.41 1.90
CA MET A 190 -4.00 -20.10 1.53
C MET A 190 -4.06 -21.55 2.03
N ASN A 191 -3.12 -21.98 2.87
CA ASN A 191 -3.03 -23.31 3.46
C ASN A 191 -2.81 -24.47 2.46
N ASN A 192 -2.20 -24.19 1.31
CA ASN A 192 -1.98 -25.20 0.27
C ASN A 192 -0.64 -25.93 0.39
N LEU A 193 0.36 -25.28 0.98
CA LEU A 193 1.71 -25.86 1.16
C LEU A 193 2.40 -25.22 2.36
N GLU A 194 3.44 -25.88 2.88
CA GLU A 194 4.34 -25.33 3.90
C GLU A 194 5.81 -25.46 3.47
N GLY A 195 6.68 -24.56 3.96
CA GLY A 195 8.14 -24.64 3.83
C GLY A 195 8.73 -24.58 2.43
N TRP A 196 7.92 -24.57 1.38
CA TRP A 196 8.41 -24.62 0.00
C TRP A 196 9.09 -23.31 -0.42
N GLY A 197 10.23 -23.44 -1.10
CA GLY A 197 10.98 -22.27 -1.61
C GLY A 197 11.75 -21.49 -0.54
N GLY A 198 11.80 -22.00 0.69
CA GLY A 198 12.64 -21.48 1.79
C GLY A 198 13.99 -22.19 1.88
N PRO A 199 14.75 -22.00 2.99
CA PRO A 199 14.46 -21.11 4.11
C PRO A 199 14.69 -19.62 3.79
N ASN A 200 13.93 -18.75 4.46
CA ASN A 200 14.15 -17.31 4.40
C ASN A 200 15.27 -16.88 5.36
N SER A 201 16.15 -15.99 4.93
CA SER A 201 17.22 -15.46 5.79
C SER A 201 16.71 -14.43 6.81
N ASP A 202 17.43 -14.24 7.93
CA ASP A 202 17.15 -13.18 8.90
C ASP A 202 17.12 -11.79 8.23
N ASN A 203 18.00 -11.54 7.25
CA ASN A 203 18.01 -10.29 6.49
C ASN A 203 16.74 -10.12 5.65
N TRP A 204 16.20 -11.19 5.06
CA TRP A 204 14.91 -11.17 4.37
C TRP A 204 13.80 -10.65 5.29
N TYR A 205 13.62 -11.26 6.45
CA TYR A 205 12.59 -10.87 7.41
C TYR A 205 12.73 -9.42 7.86
N GLN A 206 13.96 -8.95 8.13
CA GLN A 206 14.20 -7.54 8.48
C GLN A 206 13.84 -6.57 7.35
N GLN A 207 14.14 -6.94 6.10
CA GLN A 207 13.77 -6.13 4.94
C GLN A 207 12.26 -6.10 4.73
N ARG A 208 11.55 -7.24 4.87
CA ARG A 208 10.09 -7.31 4.75
C ARG A 208 9.39 -6.49 5.83
N GLU A 209 9.85 -6.54 7.07
CA GLU A 209 9.31 -5.70 8.14
C GLU A 209 9.44 -4.20 7.83
N ARG A 210 10.61 -3.75 7.37
CA ARG A 210 10.82 -2.36 6.97
C ARG A 210 9.94 -1.96 5.80
N LEU A 211 9.88 -2.80 4.78
CA LEU A 211 9.07 -2.55 3.58
C LEU A 211 7.58 -2.44 3.93
N GLN A 212 7.06 -3.37 4.74
CA GLN A 212 5.66 -3.35 5.18
C GLN A 212 5.31 -2.05 5.92
N LYS A 213 6.19 -1.58 6.82
CA LYS A 213 6.00 -0.29 7.50
C LYS A 213 5.94 0.90 6.53
N GLN A 214 6.75 0.88 5.47
CA GLN A 214 6.73 1.91 4.42
C GLN A 214 5.42 1.85 3.61
N ILE A 215 4.98 0.65 3.23
CA ILE A 215 3.72 0.42 2.50
C ILE A 215 2.53 0.94 3.31
N MET A 216 2.39 0.52 4.58
CA MET A 216 1.28 0.96 5.44
C MET A 216 1.28 2.47 5.67
N LYS A 217 2.46 3.05 5.89
CA LYS A 217 2.59 4.51 6.03
C LYS A 217 2.08 5.22 4.79
N ARG A 218 2.52 4.78 3.60
CA ARG A 218 2.12 5.39 2.33
C ARG A 218 0.64 5.19 2.02
N MET A 219 0.07 4.01 2.27
CA MET A 219 -1.37 3.77 2.16
C MET A 219 -2.16 4.77 3.01
N LYS A 220 -1.77 4.92 4.28
CA LYS A 220 -2.41 5.88 5.20
C LYS A 220 -2.30 7.32 4.69
N GLU A 221 -1.13 7.73 4.19
CA GLU A 221 -0.92 9.06 3.61
C GLU A 221 -1.82 9.33 2.41
N LEU A 222 -2.02 8.34 1.53
CA LEU A 222 -2.88 8.45 0.36
C LEU A 222 -4.38 8.27 0.68
N GLY A 223 -4.73 7.82 1.88
CA GLY A 223 -6.12 7.50 2.25
C GLY A 223 -6.59 6.14 1.75
N ILE A 224 -5.67 5.22 1.46
CA ILE A 224 -5.98 3.82 1.14
C ILE A 224 -6.08 3.03 2.45
N ASN A 225 -7.23 2.42 2.70
CA ASN A 225 -7.43 1.55 3.85
C ASN A 225 -6.71 0.22 3.65
N VAL A 226 -6.23 -0.35 4.77
CA VAL A 226 -5.50 -1.61 4.77
C VAL A 226 -6.43 -2.74 5.18
N CYS A 227 -6.46 -3.81 4.38
CA CYS A 227 -7.04 -5.09 4.74
C CYS A 227 -5.91 -6.06 5.09
N LEU A 228 -5.90 -6.57 6.31
CA LEU A 228 -4.90 -7.55 6.76
C LEU A 228 -5.53 -8.93 6.81
N PRO A 229 -4.77 -10.00 6.47
CA PRO A 229 -5.22 -11.36 6.69
C PRO A 229 -5.48 -11.61 8.18
N GLY A 230 -6.60 -12.26 8.47
CA GLY A 230 -6.85 -12.81 9.80
C GLY A 230 -6.10 -14.13 10.02
N TYR A 231 -6.22 -14.68 11.23
CA TYR A 231 -5.72 -16.00 11.54
C TYR A 231 -6.53 -17.07 10.80
N SER A 232 -5.84 -17.94 10.06
CA SER A 232 -6.46 -18.95 9.19
C SER A 232 -6.64 -20.32 9.84
N GLY A 233 -6.20 -20.49 11.09
CA GLY A 233 -6.21 -21.78 11.80
C GLY A 233 -5.02 -22.69 11.48
N MET A 234 -4.13 -22.31 10.55
CA MET A 234 -2.98 -23.14 10.22
C MET A 234 -1.94 -23.16 11.34
N VAL A 235 -1.36 -24.34 11.58
CA VAL A 235 -0.32 -24.56 12.58
C VAL A 235 0.67 -25.62 12.08
N PRO A 236 1.90 -25.68 12.64
CA PRO A 236 2.78 -26.83 12.41
C PRO A 236 2.13 -28.15 12.86
N HIS A 237 2.49 -29.25 12.23
CA HIS A 237 1.91 -30.57 12.54
C HIS A 237 2.18 -31.06 13.98
N ASP A 238 3.30 -30.66 14.57
CA ASP A 238 3.67 -30.98 15.95
C ASP A 238 3.04 -30.07 17.02
N ALA A 239 2.11 -29.18 16.61
CA ALA A 239 1.44 -28.27 17.54
C ALA A 239 0.57 -29.02 18.59
N LYS A 240 0.12 -30.24 18.29
CA LYS A 240 -0.58 -31.10 19.25
C LYS A 240 0.35 -31.50 20.41
N GLU A 241 1.51 -32.02 20.07
CA GLU A 241 2.48 -32.55 21.05
C GLU A 241 3.17 -31.41 21.79
N ARG A 242 3.50 -30.33 21.09
CA ARG A 242 4.28 -29.21 21.63
C ARG A 242 3.43 -28.23 22.43
N LEU A 243 2.21 -27.93 21.95
CA LEU A 243 1.37 -26.86 22.50
C LEU A 243 0.06 -27.38 23.13
N GLY A 244 -0.19 -28.67 23.06
CA GLY A 244 -1.43 -29.30 23.58
C GLY A 244 -2.68 -28.89 22.79
N LEU A 245 -2.53 -28.50 21.52
CA LEU A 245 -3.62 -28.06 20.68
C LEU A 245 -4.30 -29.26 20.00
N ASP A 246 -5.60 -29.15 19.77
CA ASP A 246 -6.29 -30.12 18.93
C ASP A 246 -6.13 -29.72 17.47
N VAL A 247 -5.51 -30.62 16.68
CA VAL A 247 -5.14 -30.33 15.30
C VAL A 247 -5.55 -31.47 14.37
N ALA A 248 -5.96 -31.11 13.16
CA ALA A 248 -6.23 -32.04 12.08
C ALA A 248 -5.18 -31.90 10.97
N ASP A 249 -4.77 -33.03 10.40
CA ASP A 249 -3.97 -33.06 9.18
C ASP A 249 -4.90 -33.02 7.96
N PRO A 250 -4.84 -31.98 7.12
CA PRO A 250 -5.66 -31.89 5.92
C PRO A 250 -5.13 -32.72 4.74
N GLY A 251 -4.06 -33.48 4.95
CA GLY A 251 -3.40 -34.26 3.90
C GLY A 251 -2.50 -33.38 3.00
N LYS A 252 -2.43 -33.73 1.72
CA LYS A 252 -1.57 -33.07 0.74
C LYS A 252 -2.38 -32.26 -0.26
N TRP A 253 -1.78 -31.22 -0.81
CA TRP A 253 -2.23 -30.56 -2.01
C TRP A 253 -1.29 -30.94 -3.16
N ASN A 254 -1.74 -31.78 -4.06
CA ASN A 254 -0.88 -32.58 -4.95
C ASN A 254 0.18 -33.33 -4.09
N ASP A 255 1.46 -33.11 -4.35
CA ASP A 255 2.56 -33.72 -3.59
C ASP A 255 3.08 -32.83 -2.45
N TYR A 256 2.50 -31.62 -2.26
CA TYR A 256 2.94 -30.69 -1.25
C TYR A 256 2.29 -30.99 0.10
N LYS A 257 3.11 -30.99 1.16
CA LYS A 257 2.64 -31.01 2.54
C LYS A 257 1.89 -29.70 2.83
N ARG A 258 0.73 -29.81 3.43
CA ARG A 258 -0.07 -28.66 3.86
C ARG A 258 0.15 -28.41 5.35
N PRO A 259 -0.01 -27.16 5.85
CA PRO A 259 -0.10 -26.91 7.29
C PRO A 259 -1.21 -27.74 7.93
N ALA A 260 -1.04 -28.17 9.19
CA ALA A 260 -2.15 -28.67 9.98
C ALA A 260 -3.11 -27.54 10.36
N PHE A 261 -4.29 -27.90 10.85
CA PHE A 261 -5.33 -26.94 11.24
C PHE A 261 -5.76 -27.14 12.67
N LEU A 262 -6.00 -26.04 13.39
CA LEU A 262 -6.75 -26.07 14.64
C LEU A 262 -8.19 -26.55 14.38
N GLN A 263 -8.69 -27.44 15.25
CA GLN A 263 -10.07 -27.87 15.32
C GLN A 263 -10.88 -27.08 16.34
#